data_542ec74fb73dfd1a702b1929aaf83abf
#
_entry.id   542ec74fb73dfd1a702b1929aaf83abf
#
_cell.length_a   1.000
_cell.length_b   1.000
_cell.length_c   1.000
_cell.angle_alpha   90.00
_cell.angle_beta   90.00
_cell.angle_gamma   90.00
#
_symmetry.space_group_name_H-M   'P 1'
#
loop_
_entity.id
_entity.type
_entity.pdbx_description
1 polymer ?
#
loop_
_entity_poly.entity_id
_entity_poly.type
_entity_poly.pdbx_seq_one_letter_code
_entity_poly.pdbx_strand_id
1 'polypeptide(L)'
;MTLSYKIAAGIVRLLGIKKIFKKSKEDILEYAKKQNAKSAFDIDKAMKRAGRKKYFLFDRKAMGHRVLIYQKNENPANGAVLYLFGGGMITGPDKLDFSLSERIMEKTGKDVWLLFYPLCTA
;
A
#
# COMPACT_ATOMS: atom_id res chain seq x y z
N MET A 1 -20.97 -18.95 9.13
CA MET A 1 -20.53 -17.60 8.73
C MET A 1 -20.93 -16.59 9.78
N THR A 2 -19.99 -15.79 10.26
CA THR A 2 -20.21 -14.77 11.28
C THR A 2 -21.01 -13.58 10.72
N LEU A 3 -21.70 -12.86 11.58
CA LEU A 3 -22.45 -11.64 11.22
C LEU A 3 -21.53 -10.60 10.55
N SER A 4 -20.30 -10.44 11.05
CA SER A 4 -19.29 -9.55 10.50
C SER A 4 -18.92 -9.89 9.05
N TYR A 5 -18.84 -11.17 8.70
CA TYR A 5 -18.61 -11.57 7.30
C TYR A 5 -19.76 -11.19 6.38
N LYS A 6 -21.02 -11.40 6.84
CA LYS A 6 -22.20 -11.03 6.04
C LYS A 6 -22.28 -9.53 5.79
N ILE A 7 -21.92 -8.73 6.81
CA ILE A 7 -21.86 -7.26 6.71
C ILE A 7 -20.77 -6.85 5.73
N ALA A 8 -19.56 -7.40 5.85
CA ALA A 8 -18.46 -7.12 4.94
C ALA A 8 -18.79 -7.51 3.50
N ALA A 9 -19.38 -8.69 3.28
CA ALA A 9 -19.82 -9.13 1.96
C ALA A 9 -20.91 -8.23 1.37
N GLY A 10 -21.83 -7.73 2.21
CA GLY A 10 -22.86 -6.75 1.83
C GLY A 10 -22.24 -5.43 1.39
N ILE A 11 -21.28 -4.92 2.12
CA ILE A 11 -20.56 -3.68 1.79
C ILE A 11 -19.81 -3.83 0.45
N VAL A 12 -19.10 -4.94 0.25
CA VAL A 12 -18.38 -5.22 -1.00
C VAL A 12 -19.34 -5.27 -2.19
N ARG A 13 -20.53 -5.85 -2.02
CA ARG A 13 -21.59 -5.86 -3.06
C ARG A 13 -22.13 -4.47 -3.35
N LEU A 14 -22.39 -3.66 -2.31
CA LEU A 14 -22.85 -2.27 -2.42
C LEU A 14 -21.84 -1.37 -3.14
N LEU A 15 -20.55 -1.55 -2.89
CA LEU A 15 -19.47 -0.81 -3.56
C LEU A 15 -19.32 -1.17 -5.05
N GLY A 16 -20.05 -2.18 -5.54
CA GLY A 16 -20.06 -2.53 -6.96
C GLY A 16 -18.72 -3.03 -7.49
N ILE A 17 -17.83 -3.55 -6.62
CA ILE A 17 -16.48 -4.01 -7.00
C ILE A 17 -16.54 -5.05 -8.12
N LYS A 18 -17.56 -5.93 -8.11
CA LYS A 18 -17.77 -6.91 -9.20
C LYS A 18 -18.07 -6.26 -10.55
N LYS A 19 -18.64 -5.06 -10.57
CA LYS A 19 -18.94 -4.34 -11.81
C LYS A 19 -17.67 -3.85 -12.50
N ILE A 20 -16.62 -3.55 -11.74
CA ILE A 20 -15.33 -3.10 -12.27
C ILE A 20 -14.69 -4.19 -13.11
N PHE A 21 -14.72 -5.45 -12.64
CA PHE A 21 -14.16 -6.59 -13.38
C PHE A 21 -14.98 -7.04 -14.60
N LYS A 22 -16.21 -6.55 -14.74
CA LYS A 22 -17.06 -6.79 -15.91
C LYS A 22 -16.95 -5.72 -17.00
N LYS A 23 -16.18 -4.66 -16.74
CA LYS A 23 -15.97 -3.56 -17.68
C LYS A 23 -14.94 -3.93 -18.74
N SER A 24 -14.93 -3.17 -19.84
CA SER A 24 -13.91 -3.32 -20.88
C SER A 24 -12.50 -3.06 -20.34
N LYS A 25 -11.49 -3.54 -21.04
CA LYS A 25 -10.07 -3.30 -20.70
C LYS A 25 -9.78 -1.80 -20.60
N GLU A 26 -10.32 -1.00 -21.50
CA GLU A 26 -10.16 0.44 -21.56
C GLU A 26 -10.73 1.12 -20.31
N ASP A 27 -11.93 0.72 -19.90
CA ASP A 27 -12.59 1.25 -18.70
C ASP A 27 -11.81 0.91 -17.42
N ILE A 28 -11.27 -0.30 -17.33
CA ILE A 28 -10.44 -0.74 -16.21
C ILE A 28 -9.15 0.08 -16.15
N LEU A 29 -8.49 0.30 -17.29
CA LEU A 29 -7.27 1.12 -17.36
C LEU A 29 -7.54 2.58 -16.99
N GLU A 30 -8.64 3.15 -17.46
CA GLU A 30 -9.04 4.51 -17.11
C GLU A 30 -9.32 4.65 -15.60
N TYR A 31 -10.06 3.69 -15.03
CA TYR A 31 -10.30 3.63 -13.59
C TYR A 31 -8.99 3.57 -12.81
N ALA A 32 -8.08 2.67 -13.21
CA ALA A 32 -6.79 2.53 -12.54
C ALA A 32 -5.96 3.82 -12.61
N LYS A 33 -5.91 4.49 -13.75
CA LYS A 33 -5.22 5.78 -13.90
C LYS A 33 -5.80 6.85 -12.98
N LYS A 34 -7.12 6.95 -12.88
CA LYS A 34 -7.79 7.89 -11.95
C LYS A 34 -7.47 7.58 -10.50
N GLN A 35 -7.50 6.31 -10.10
CA GLN A 35 -7.15 5.90 -8.73
C GLN A 35 -5.69 6.20 -8.40
N ASN A 36 -4.77 5.87 -9.30
CA ASN A 36 -3.35 6.12 -9.12
C ASN A 36 -3.05 7.62 -9.01
N ALA A 37 -3.73 8.47 -9.76
CA ALA A 37 -3.60 9.93 -9.64
C ALA A 37 -4.10 10.46 -8.29
N LYS A 38 -5.20 9.91 -7.76
CA LYS A 38 -5.74 10.30 -6.45
C LYS A 38 -4.87 9.85 -5.27
N SER A 39 -4.23 8.71 -5.40
CA SER A 39 -3.39 8.10 -4.36
C SER A 39 -1.90 8.32 -4.61
N ALA A 40 -1.53 9.32 -5.42
CA ALA A 40 -0.14 9.66 -5.69
C ALA A 40 0.67 9.78 -4.39
N PHE A 41 1.75 9.01 -4.31
CA PHE A 41 2.60 8.98 -3.15
C PHE A 41 3.42 10.27 -3.03
N ASP A 42 3.38 10.87 -1.86
CA ASP A 42 4.12 12.09 -1.52
C ASP A 42 5.17 11.75 -0.45
N ILE A 43 6.43 11.68 -0.87
CA ILE A 43 7.55 11.32 0.02
C ILE A 43 7.78 12.37 1.11
N ASP A 44 7.60 13.65 0.83
CA ASP A 44 7.82 14.70 1.82
C ASP A 44 6.78 14.62 2.95
N LYS A 45 5.55 14.33 2.60
CA LYS A 45 4.48 14.08 3.57
C LYS A 45 4.78 12.84 4.43
N ALA A 46 5.26 11.77 3.80
CA ALA A 46 5.63 10.53 4.51
C ALA A 46 6.80 10.76 5.45
N MET A 47 7.82 11.50 5.05
CA MET A 47 8.97 11.84 5.90
C MET A 47 8.57 12.73 7.08
N LYS A 48 7.72 13.72 6.88
CA LYS A 48 7.18 14.54 7.97
C LYS A 48 6.39 13.71 8.98
N ARG A 49 5.59 12.75 8.50
CA ARG A 49 4.84 11.85 9.37
C ARG A 49 5.79 10.96 10.19
N ALA A 50 6.81 10.40 9.57
CA ALA A 50 7.83 9.59 10.25
C ALA A 50 8.51 10.37 11.37
N GLY A 51 8.94 11.58 11.10
CA GLY A 51 9.54 12.47 12.11
C GLY A 51 8.61 12.76 13.28
N ARG A 52 7.34 13.06 12.99
CA ARG A 52 6.32 13.34 14.03
C ARG A 52 6.01 12.11 14.88
N LYS A 53 5.97 10.92 14.28
CA LYS A 53 5.72 9.64 14.97
C LYS A 53 6.98 8.97 15.53
N LYS A 54 8.13 9.57 15.30
CA LYS A 54 9.43 9.12 15.82
C LYS A 54 9.84 7.73 15.34
N TYR A 55 9.68 7.45 14.06
CA TYR A 55 10.28 6.30 13.40
C TYR A 55 11.11 6.76 12.20
N PHE A 56 11.93 5.85 11.66
CA PHE A 56 12.80 6.10 10.52
C PHE A 56 12.15 5.59 9.23
N LEU A 57 12.14 6.42 8.20
CA LEU A 57 11.65 6.06 6.88
C LEU A 57 12.75 6.30 5.86
N PHE A 58 13.10 5.27 5.12
CA PHE A 58 14.10 5.35 4.06
C PHE A 58 13.43 5.15 2.69
N ASP A 59 13.75 6.04 1.77
CA ASP A 59 13.36 5.93 0.37
C ASP A 59 14.55 5.36 -0.41
N ARG A 60 14.42 4.14 -0.88
CA ARG A 60 15.47 3.40 -1.58
C ARG A 60 14.96 2.89 -2.93
N LYS A 61 15.87 2.38 -3.73
CA LYS A 61 15.57 1.70 -4.99
C LYS A 61 16.15 0.29 -4.97
N ALA A 62 15.34 -0.67 -5.41
CA ALA A 62 15.76 -2.03 -5.68
C ALA A 62 15.35 -2.37 -7.11
N MET A 63 16.30 -2.76 -7.95
CA MET A 63 16.06 -3.09 -9.36
C MET A 63 15.33 -1.97 -10.15
N GLY A 64 15.64 -0.70 -9.82
CA GLY A 64 15.00 0.46 -10.44
C GLY A 64 13.64 0.86 -9.87
N HIS A 65 13.10 0.11 -8.92
CA HIS A 65 11.80 0.38 -8.30
C HIS A 65 11.96 0.90 -6.88
N ARG A 66 11.04 1.78 -6.48
CA ARG A 66 11.04 2.34 -5.12
C ARG A 66 10.76 1.27 -4.08
N VAL A 67 11.52 1.33 -3.00
CA VAL A 67 11.28 0.58 -1.77
C VAL A 67 11.25 1.56 -0.60
N LEU A 68 10.16 1.61 0.13
CA LEU A 68 10.09 2.32 1.39
C LEU A 68 10.42 1.37 2.53
N ILE A 69 11.37 1.76 3.37
CA ILE A 69 11.79 0.97 4.53
C ILE A 69 11.35 1.70 5.78
N TYR A 70 10.44 1.08 6.53
CA TYR A 70 9.98 1.54 7.83
C TYR A 70 10.82 0.88 8.92
N GLN A 71 11.55 1.68 9.71
CA GLN A 71 12.39 1.20 10.82
C GLN A 71 11.98 1.86 12.13
N LYS A 72 11.87 1.09 13.19
CA LYS A 72 11.54 1.61 14.50
C LYS A 72 12.73 2.31 15.15
N ASN A 73 13.94 1.81 14.92
CA ASN A 73 15.20 2.30 15.47
C ASN A 73 16.15 2.75 14.37
N GLU A 74 17.17 3.51 14.74
CA GLU A 74 18.20 3.99 13.81
C GLU A 74 18.92 2.85 13.09
N ASN A 75 19.22 1.77 13.82
CA ASN A 75 19.83 0.58 13.26
C ASN A 75 18.76 -0.39 12.74
N PRO A 76 19.05 -1.14 11.65
CA PRO A 76 18.15 -2.17 11.15
C PRO A 76 17.78 -3.19 12.22
N ALA A 77 16.51 -3.62 12.20
CA ALA A 77 16.04 -4.65 13.09
C ALA A 77 16.59 -6.03 12.70
N ASN A 78 16.55 -6.99 13.62
CA ASN A 78 16.84 -8.38 13.32
C ASN A 78 15.64 -9.02 12.60
N GLY A 79 15.68 -8.98 11.29
CA GLY A 79 14.63 -9.47 10.42
C GLY A 79 13.76 -8.36 9.82
N ALA A 80 13.19 -8.65 8.67
CA ALA A 80 12.36 -7.73 7.92
C ALA A 80 11.09 -8.40 7.41
N VAL A 81 10.04 -7.61 7.25
CA VAL A 81 8.78 -8.00 6.62
C VAL A 81 8.73 -7.37 5.24
N LEU A 82 8.61 -8.18 4.20
CA LEU A 82 8.35 -7.68 2.85
C LEU A 82 6.84 -7.49 2.69
N TYR A 83 6.44 -6.25 2.44
CA TYR A 83 5.04 -5.89 2.21
C TYR A 83 4.79 -5.67 0.72
N LEU A 84 3.91 -6.46 0.15
CA LEU A 84 3.43 -6.33 -1.22
C LEU A 84 1.98 -5.86 -1.18
N PHE A 85 1.73 -4.65 -1.68
CA PHE A 85 0.38 -4.07 -1.67
C PHE A 85 -0.55 -4.78 -2.66
N GLY A 86 -1.85 -4.72 -2.39
CA GLY A 86 -2.90 -5.21 -3.29
C GLY A 86 -3.21 -4.21 -4.40
N GLY A 87 -4.21 -4.53 -5.23
CA GLY A 87 -4.70 -3.62 -6.28
C GLY A 87 -4.73 -4.26 -7.67
N GLY A 88 -4.68 -5.61 -7.72
CA GLY A 88 -4.76 -6.35 -8.98
C GLY A 88 -3.62 -6.04 -9.96
N MET A 89 -2.48 -5.58 -9.47
CA MET A 89 -1.32 -5.14 -10.25
C MET A 89 -1.61 -3.96 -11.19
N ILE A 90 -2.70 -3.24 -10.99
CA ILE A 90 -3.08 -2.08 -11.80
C ILE A 90 -3.14 -0.77 -10.99
N THR A 91 -3.31 -0.86 -9.68
CA THR A 91 -3.27 0.29 -8.78
C THR A 91 -2.07 0.21 -7.85
N GLY A 92 -1.47 1.36 -7.55
CA GLY A 92 -0.38 1.49 -6.60
C GLY A 92 -0.84 1.43 -5.14
N PRO A 93 0.11 1.50 -4.20
CA PRO A 93 -0.22 1.49 -2.78
C PRO A 93 -1.01 2.73 -2.39
N ASP A 94 -1.90 2.57 -1.44
CA ASP A 94 -2.75 3.64 -0.91
C ASP A 94 -2.49 3.93 0.58
N LYS A 95 -3.31 4.78 1.16
CA LYS A 95 -3.19 5.15 2.58
C LYS A 95 -3.27 3.96 3.53
N LEU A 96 -4.04 2.93 3.17
CA LEU A 96 -4.17 1.73 3.99
C LEU A 96 -2.86 0.94 4.00
N ASP A 97 -2.21 0.80 2.85
CA ASP A 97 -0.93 0.10 2.74
C ASP A 97 0.16 0.78 3.56
N PHE A 98 0.24 2.11 3.51
CA PHE A 98 1.20 2.89 4.32
C PHE A 98 0.90 2.76 5.81
N SER A 99 -0.37 2.82 6.20
CA SER A 99 -0.80 2.66 7.58
C SER A 99 -0.53 1.25 8.12
N LEU A 100 -0.77 0.22 7.32
CA LEU A 100 -0.47 -1.16 7.69
C LEU A 100 1.03 -1.41 7.83
N SER A 101 1.85 -0.89 6.91
CA SER A 101 3.31 -0.97 7.01
C SER A 101 3.83 -0.37 8.32
N GLU A 102 3.34 0.81 8.67
CA GLU A 102 3.66 1.49 9.93
C GLU A 102 3.24 0.66 11.15
N ARG A 103 2.03 0.12 11.14
CA ARG A 103 1.52 -0.71 12.25
C ARG A 103 2.27 -2.02 12.42
N ILE A 104 2.62 -2.68 11.32
CA ILE A 104 3.43 -3.91 11.36
C ILE A 104 4.78 -3.61 12.00
N MET A 105 5.46 -2.55 11.57
CA MET A 105 6.71 -2.10 12.17
C MET A 105 6.56 -1.85 13.68
N GLU A 106 5.56 -1.08 14.08
CA GLU A 106 5.31 -0.74 15.49
C GLU A 106 5.02 -1.98 16.35
N LYS A 107 4.22 -2.90 15.85
CA LYS A 107 3.79 -4.09 16.59
C LYS A 107 4.84 -5.19 16.66
N THR A 108 5.61 -5.37 15.61
CA THR A 108 6.61 -6.46 15.52
C THR A 108 8.01 -6.02 15.90
N GLY A 109 8.31 -4.72 15.83
CA GLY A 109 9.69 -4.20 15.93
C GLY A 109 10.58 -4.58 14.75
N LYS A 110 10.05 -5.23 13.73
CA LYS A 110 10.77 -5.60 12.51
C LYS A 110 10.76 -4.44 11.52
N ASP A 111 11.77 -4.38 10.66
CA ASP A 111 11.75 -3.47 9.52
C ASP A 111 10.67 -3.92 8.55
N VAL A 112 9.97 -2.96 7.92
CA VAL A 112 8.98 -3.26 6.89
C VAL A 112 9.43 -2.66 5.59
N TRP A 113 9.56 -3.49 4.57
CA TRP A 113 9.95 -3.11 3.23
C TRP A 113 8.72 -3.11 2.33
N LEU A 114 8.21 -1.93 2.03
CA LEU A 114 7.10 -1.75 1.09
C LEU A 114 7.66 -1.58 -0.32
N LEU A 115 7.51 -2.58 -1.16
CA LEU A 115 8.01 -2.59 -2.52
C LEU A 115 6.97 -2.00 -3.49
N PHE A 116 7.37 -0.96 -4.23
CA PHE A 116 6.58 -0.42 -5.34
C PHE A 116 6.91 -1.20 -6.62
N TYR A 117 6.36 -2.40 -6.73
CA TYR A 117 6.56 -3.23 -7.93
C TYR A 117 5.90 -2.59 -9.16
N PRO A 118 6.40 -2.89 -10.40
CA PRO A 118 5.84 -2.33 -11.61
C PRO A 118 4.37 -2.74 -11.82
N LEU A 119 3.54 -1.77 -12.17
CA LEU A 119 2.12 -2.01 -12.45
C LEU A 119 1.91 -2.36 -13.93
N CYS A 120 0.87 -3.14 -14.21
CA CYS A 120 0.51 -3.49 -15.59
C CYS A 120 0.01 -2.29 -16.41
N THR A 121 -0.24 -1.14 -15.76
CA THR A 121 -0.66 0.13 -16.35
C THR A 121 0.49 1.09 -16.63
N ALA A 122 1.69 0.72 -16.26
CA ALA A 122 2.87 1.55 -16.45
C ALA A 122 3.38 1.55 -17.90
#